data_f501149dd44414833fad42934ea1aaef
#
_entry.id   f501149dd44414833fad42934ea1aaef
#
_cell.length_a   1.000
_cell.length_b   1.000
_cell.length_c   1.000
_cell.angle_alpha   90.00
_cell.angle_beta   90.00
_cell.angle_gamma   90.00
#
_symmetry.space_group_name_H-M   'P 1'
#
loop_
_entity.id
_entity.type
_entity.pdbx_description
1 polymer ?
#
loop_
_entity_poly.entity_id
_entity_poly.type
_entity_poly.pdbx_seq_one_letter_code
_entity_poly.pdbx_strand_id
1 'polypeptide(L)'
;MRRSRCGHATDAVRTVLGLGFGVLELRRISAAIGPDNLASVAVVERLGFTREGRIRDHVFTNGAWRDSILYSLLQPEWEAAARGSRSR
;
A
#
# COMPACT_ATOMS: atom_id res chain seq x y z
N MET A 1 12.11 -18.13 10.57
CA MET A 1 11.88 -17.75 10.44
C MET A 1 11.75 -16.71 10.21
N ARG A 2 11.85 -16.20 10.00
CA ARG A 2 11.73 -15.34 9.80
C ARG A 2 11.80 -14.86 8.78
N ARG A 3 12.04 -14.95 8.09
CA ARG A 3 12.21 -14.65 7.03
C ARG A 3 11.33 -13.92 6.45
N SER A 4 10.64 -13.88 6.44
CA SER A 4 9.77 -13.34 5.78
C SER A 4 9.04 -12.30 6.39
N ARG A 5 9.61 -11.42 7.09
CA ARG A 5 8.97 -10.37 7.53
C ARG A 5 8.38 -9.59 6.44
N CYS A 6 9.03 -9.35 5.33
CA CYS A 6 8.47 -8.66 4.19
C CYS A 6 7.33 -9.44 3.62
N GLY A 7 7.43 -10.74 3.64
CA GLY A 7 6.37 -11.57 3.16
C GLY A 7 5.13 -11.46 4.00
N HIS A 8 5.31 -11.40 5.32
CA HIS A 8 4.19 -11.29 6.20
C HIS A 8 3.47 -9.97 6.01
N ALA A 9 4.21 -8.88 5.87
CA ALA A 9 3.58 -7.58 5.67
C ALA A 9 2.81 -7.55 4.36
N THR A 10 3.38 -8.12 3.32
CA THR A 10 2.72 -8.15 2.01
C THR A 10 1.45 -8.99 2.10
N ASP A 11 1.50 -10.13 2.77
CA ASP A 11 0.33 -10.98 2.89
C ASP A 11 -0.76 -10.31 3.70
N ALA A 12 -0.39 -9.61 4.76
CA ALA A 12 -1.37 -8.90 5.58
C ALA A 12 -2.09 -7.84 4.75
N VAL A 13 -1.34 -7.10 3.95
CA VAL A 13 -1.95 -6.06 3.12
C VAL A 13 -2.81 -6.69 2.04
N ARG A 14 -2.39 -7.82 1.47
CA ARG A 14 -3.21 -8.50 0.48
C ARG A 14 -4.54 -8.94 1.07
N THR A 15 -4.52 -9.40 2.32
CA THR A 15 -5.76 -9.78 2.98
C THR A 15 -6.67 -8.57 3.15
N VAL A 16 -6.11 -7.43 3.54
CA VAL A 16 -6.89 -6.21 3.69
C VAL A 16 -7.45 -5.77 2.34
N LEU A 17 -6.66 -5.87 1.28
CA LEU A 17 -7.13 -5.48 -0.04
C LEU A 17 -8.26 -6.39 -0.51
N GLY A 18 -8.15 -7.68 -0.25
CA GLY A 18 -9.21 -8.61 -0.61
C GLY A 18 -10.48 -8.30 0.12
N LEU A 19 -10.38 -7.96 1.40
CA LEU A 19 -11.55 -7.61 2.17
C LEU A 19 -12.13 -6.29 1.69
N GLY A 20 -11.30 -5.29 1.47
CA GLY A 20 -11.77 -3.98 1.05
C GLY A 20 -12.37 -4.00 -0.34
N PHE A 21 -11.68 -4.54 -1.31
CA PHE A 21 -12.17 -4.51 -2.68
C PHE A 21 -13.17 -5.65 -2.95
N GLY A 22 -12.93 -6.80 -2.35
CA GLY A 22 -13.76 -7.96 -2.65
C GLY A 22 -15.04 -8.00 -1.84
N VAL A 23 -14.93 -7.86 -0.52
CA VAL A 23 -16.10 -7.99 0.34
C VAL A 23 -16.83 -6.67 0.51
N LEU A 24 -16.08 -5.60 0.79
CA LEU A 24 -16.69 -4.30 1.02
C LEU A 24 -16.91 -3.53 -0.27
N GLU A 25 -16.35 -4.01 -1.35
CA GLU A 25 -16.52 -3.39 -2.66
C GLU A 25 -16.10 -1.93 -2.69
N LEU A 26 -15.02 -1.61 -2.01
CA LEU A 26 -14.50 -0.27 -2.04
C LEU A 26 -13.92 0.05 -3.39
N ARG A 27 -13.97 1.30 -3.76
CA ARG A 27 -13.42 1.73 -5.05
C ARG A 27 -11.94 2.03 -4.95
N ARG A 28 -11.48 2.45 -3.78
CA ARG A 28 -10.13 2.94 -3.62
C ARG A 28 -9.62 2.67 -2.22
N ILE A 29 -8.38 2.26 -2.12
CA ILE A 29 -7.71 2.11 -0.83
C ILE A 29 -6.42 2.91 -0.91
N SER A 30 -6.19 3.75 0.08
CA SER A 30 -5.03 4.63 0.10
C SER A 30 -4.18 4.40 1.33
N ALA A 31 -2.91 4.68 1.21
CA ALA A 31 -1.97 4.58 2.33
C ALA A 31 -1.05 5.79 2.31
N ALA A 32 -0.88 6.42 3.45
CA ALA A 32 0.07 7.52 3.59
C ALA A 32 1.29 6.97 4.33
N ILE A 33 2.43 7.03 3.70
CA ILE A 33 3.64 6.38 4.19
C ILE A 33 4.75 7.41 4.35
N GLY A 34 5.49 7.35 5.45
CA GLY A 34 6.63 8.24 5.64
C GLY A 34 7.68 8.01 4.57
N PRO A 35 8.30 9.05 4.06
CA PRO A 35 9.28 8.90 2.98
C PRO A 35 10.46 8.01 3.36
N ASP A 36 10.79 7.93 4.64
CA ASP A 36 11.90 7.14 5.08
C ASP A 36 11.51 5.70 5.33
N ASN A 37 10.22 5.37 5.26
CA ASN A 37 9.76 4.03 5.59
C ASN A 37 9.87 3.17 4.34
N LEU A 38 11.08 2.80 4.00
CA LEU A 38 11.36 2.09 2.76
C LEU A 38 10.69 0.72 2.71
N ALA A 39 10.53 0.08 3.86
CA ALA A 39 9.89 -1.22 3.89
C ALA A 39 8.42 -1.13 3.47
N SER A 40 7.71 -0.13 3.96
CA SER A 40 6.31 0.06 3.59
C SER A 40 6.17 0.50 2.15
N VAL A 41 7.08 1.35 1.68
CA VAL A 41 7.06 1.78 0.29
C VAL A 41 7.25 0.56 -0.61
N ALA A 42 8.15 -0.34 -0.26
CA ALA A 42 8.38 -1.53 -1.07
C ALA A 42 7.13 -2.40 -1.12
N VAL A 43 6.42 -2.52 -0.02
CA VAL A 43 5.21 -3.33 0.03
C VAL A 43 4.14 -2.77 -0.90
N VAL A 44 3.86 -1.47 -0.80
CA VAL A 44 2.80 -0.90 -1.62
C VAL A 44 3.18 -0.87 -3.09
N GLU A 45 4.45 -0.67 -3.40
CA GLU A 45 4.88 -0.70 -4.79
C GLU A 45 4.78 -2.11 -5.35
N ARG A 46 5.12 -3.11 -4.54
CA ARG A 46 5.01 -4.48 -4.98
C ARG A 46 3.56 -4.86 -5.25
N LEU A 47 2.63 -4.29 -4.51
CA LEU A 47 1.22 -4.59 -4.68
C LEU A 47 0.55 -3.76 -5.76
N GLY A 48 1.29 -2.89 -6.40
CA GLY A 48 0.74 -2.14 -7.53
C GLY A 48 0.12 -0.81 -7.19
N PHE A 49 0.35 -0.30 -6.00
CA PHE A 49 -0.18 1.02 -5.64
C PHE A 49 0.51 2.08 -6.47
N THR A 50 -0.22 3.13 -6.77
CA THR A 50 0.30 4.27 -7.52
C THR A 50 0.63 5.39 -6.55
N ARG A 51 1.79 5.99 -6.74
CA ARG A 51 2.17 7.14 -5.92
C ARG A 51 1.38 8.34 -6.40
N GLU A 52 0.60 8.93 -5.50
CA GLU A 52 -0.25 10.05 -5.85
C GLU A 52 0.44 11.38 -5.60
N GLY A 53 1.26 11.45 -4.57
CA GLY A 53 1.93 12.69 -4.28
C GLY A 53 2.43 12.76 -2.85
N ARG A 54 2.84 13.95 -2.45
CA ARG A 54 3.43 14.16 -1.15
C ARG A 54 2.50 15.05 -0.33
N ILE A 55 2.24 14.64 0.91
CA ILE A 55 1.42 15.43 1.83
C ILE A 55 2.38 16.07 2.80
N ARG A 56 2.45 17.38 2.77
CA ARG A 56 3.38 18.10 3.62
C ARG A 56 2.81 18.25 5.02
N ASP A 57 3.67 18.14 6.03
CA ASP A 57 3.31 18.30 7.43
C ASP A 57 2.08 17.49 7.77
N HIS A 58 2.12 16.22 7.41
CA HIS A 58 0.96 15.36 7.56
C HIS A 58 0.85 14.79 8.96
N VAL A 59 1.95 14.39 9.57
CA VAL A 59 1.92 13.82 10.91
C VAL A 59 2.97 14.46 11.79
N PHE A 60 2.67 14.58 13.07
CA PHE A 60 3.61 15.12 14.03
C PHE A 60 4.16 13.94 14.83
N THR A 61 5.45 13.73 14.73
CA THR A 61 6.05 12.61 15.42
C THR A 61 7.51 12.91 15.73
N ASN A 62 7.98 12.44 16.85
CA ASN A 62 9.35 12.68 17.31
C ASN A 62 9.71 14.16 17.33
N GLY A 63 8.77 14.98 17.76
CA GLY A 63 9.02 16.40 17.95
C GLY A 63 9.00 17.24 16.68
N ALA A 64 8.59 16.69 15.57
CA ALA A 64 8.59 17.44 14.32
C ALA A 64 7.45 17.03 13.42
N TRP A 65 7.03 17.95 12.56
CA TRP A 65 6.05 17.61 11.53
C TRP A 65 6.77 16.88 10.40
N ARG A 66 6.12 15.84 9.90
CA ARG A 66 6.72 15.04 8.86
C ARG A 66 5.76 14.87 7.71
N ASP A 67 6.33 14.82 6.53
CA ASP A 67 5.55 14.63 5.32
C ASP A 67 5.23 13.15 5.14
N SER A 68 4.26 12.86 4.32
CA SER A 68 3.94 11.51 3.94
C SER A 68 3.81 11.43 2.44
N ILE A 69 4.01 10.24 1.89
CA ILE A 69 3.77 10.01 0.47
C ILE A 69 2.48 9.24 0.38
N LEU A 70 1.56 9.73 -0.41
CA LEU A 70 0.27 9.08 -0.58
C LEU A 70 0.34 8.08 -1.72
N TYR A 71 -0.05 6.86 -1.44
CA TYR A 71 -0.16 5.82 -2.45
C TYR A 71 -1.61 5.34 -2.46
N SER A 72 -2.11 4.96 -3.61
CA SER A 72 -3.48 4.49 -3.72
C SER A 72 -3.57 3.33 -4.68
N LEU A 73 -4.54 2.48 -4.47
CA LEU A 73 -4.85 1.40 -5.40
C LEU A 73 -6.34 1.47 -5.67
N LEU A 74 -6.71 1.46 -6.93
CA LEU A 74 -8.11 1.51 -7.31
C LEU A 74 -8.60 0.10 -7.60
N GLN A 75 -9.89 -0.13 -7.42
CA GLN A 75 -10.47 -1.44 -7.62
C GLN A 75 -10.14 -2.05 -8.98
N PRO A 76 -10.27 -1.32 -10.09
CA PRO A 76 -9.92 -1.90 -11.38
C PRO A 76 -8.45 -2.30 -11.47
N GLU A 77 -7.57 -1.55 -10.80
CA GLU A 77 -6.15 -1.87 -10.79
C GLU A 77 -5.90 -3.14 -10.00
N TRP A 78 -6.59 -3.30 -8.88
CA TRP A 78 -6.46 -4.47 -8.06
C TRP A 78 -6.93 -5.72 -8.82
N GLU A 79 -8.05 -5.60 -9.53
CA GLU A 79 -8.58 -6.70 -10.30
C GLU A 79 -7.64 -7.07 -11.44
N ALA A 80 -7.08 -6.08 -12.10
CA ALA A 80 -6.17 -6.33 -13.19
C ALA A 80 -4.89 -7.01 -12.70
N ALA A 81 -4.37 -6.57 -11.56
CA ALA A 81 -3.18 -7.18 -11.01
C ALA A 81 -3.44 -8.61 -10.59
N ALA A 82 -4.60 -8.88 -10.02
CA ALA A 82 -4.94 -10.20 -9.58
C ALA A 82 -5.04 -11.17 -10.76
N ARG A 83 -5.57 -10.69 -11.89
CA ARG A 83 -5.65 -11.53 -13.05
C ARG A 83 -4.40 -11.55 -13.81
N GLY A 84 -3.79 -10.40 -13.97
CA GLY A 84 -2.63 -10.28 -14.81
C GLY A 84 -1.41 -10.95 -14.27
N SER A 85 -1.38 -11.14 -12.96
CA SER A 85 -0.18 -11.70 -12.37
C SER A 85 0.09 -13.09 -12.89
N ARG A 86 -0.89 -13.76 -13.52
CA ARG A 86 -0.59 -14.97 -14.00
C ARG A 86 -0.32 -14.92 -15.36
N SER A 87 -0.61 -13.97 -16.04
CA SER A 87 -0.34 -14.00 -17.40
C SER A 87 0.99 -13.68 -17.76
N ARG A 88 1.78 -13.44 -17.01
CA ARG A 88 2.98 -13.13 -17.41
C ARG A 88 3.72 -13.74 -16.95
#